data_443d806bdd4d82852178ea81e3af61b4
#
_entry.id   443d806bdd4d82852178ea81e3af61b4
#
_cell.length_a   1.000
_cell.length_b   1.000
_cell.length_c   1.000
_cell.angle_alpha   90.00
_cell.angle_beta   90.00
_cell.angle_gamma   90.00
#
_symmetry.space_group_name_H-M   'P 1'
#
loop_
_entity.id
_entity.type
_entity.pdbx_description
1 polymer ?
#
loop_
_entity_poly.entity_id
_entity_poly.type
_entity_poly.pdbx_seq_one_letter_code
_entity_poly.pdbx_strand_id
1 'polypeptide(L)'
;MEEKWHEIHGNGSGDFESWAYYPTEQLLELFDSYNAKLTIMAEMGHYWAMQRYKELFTREINLFESQLRNAIARGHDVQLHFHPQWIDATYDNERWTFDFSRKTIERLCNNYDDAYFYLKKGKEDLQELLKDVNPEYKCIGFRAGFLQMQPSENVLRALEKTGFLSDTSVSMGMKANDNLRLLDFTFAYSRYLPWKTSPIEVCNIDPKGKIYEFPVLSQKNSFLDKVINKVKKRTGVINIRDLVSFFMARYGKGMPPSKSRPLTDKVKSIIKNEWSYVDFCLRDPLYLIKQIKIIVSDCKNNNNDTYVPVVLIAHSKDFFFSNNLAKFLKACQNIKGVEFITYAGAIQKKISESDLNP
;
A
#
# COMPACT_ATOMS: atom_id res chain seq x y z
N MET A 1 -3.13 -1.46 -3.11
CA MET A 1 -4.10 -1.04 -2.08
C MET A 1 -3.86 -1.90 -0.86
N GLU A 2 -3.93 -1.36 0.33
CA GLU A 2 -3.67 -2.06 1.59
C GLU A 2 -4.89 -1.99 2.50
N GLU A 3 -5.09 -3.03 3.30
CA GLU A 3 -6.15 -3.10 4.30
C GLU A 3 -5.56 -2.92 5.70
N LYS A 4 -5.91 -1.86 6.40
CA LYS A 4 -5.42 -1.58 7.75
C LYS A 4 -6.35 -2.10 8.84
N TRP A 5 -6.49 -3.41 8.89
CA TRP A 5 -7.36 -4.09 9.84
C TRP A 5 -7.04 -3.85 11.31
N HIS A 6 -5.75 -3.79 11.66
CA HIS A 6 -5.30 -3.61 13.03
C HIS A 6 -5.79 -2.29 13.65
N GLU A 7 -5.96 -1.23 12.86
CA GLU A 7 -6.48 0.04 13.35
C GLU A 7 -7.98 -0.03 13.69
N ILE A 8 -8.68 -1.00 13.10
CA ILE A 8 -10.13 -1.16 13.21
C ILE A 8 -10.48 -2.14 14.32
N HIS A 9 -9.88 -3.32 14.31
CA HIS A 9 -10.16 -4.37 15.29
C HIS A 9 -9.55 -4.11 16.67
N GLY A 10 -8.42 -3.42 16.76
CA GLY A 10 -7.85 -3.00 18.04
C GLY A 10 -8.76 -2.11 18.88
N ASN A 11 -9.80 -1.51 18.26
CA ASN A 11 -10.81 -0.69 18.91
C ASN A 11 -12.21 -1.34 18.93
N GLY A 12 -12.37 -2.56 18.39
CA GLY A 12 -13.60 -3.33 18.47
C GLY A 12 -14.80 -2.80 17.67
N SER A 13 -14.60 -1.95 16.65
CA SER A 13 -15.71 -1.19 16.05
C SER A 13 -15.93 -1.39 14.55
N GLY A 14 -15.24 -2.29 13.88
CA GLY A 14 -15.41 -2.50 12.45
C GLY A 14 -15.52 -3.97 12.07
N ASP A 15 -16.34 -4.27 11.07
CA ASP A 15 -16.43 -5.59 10.44
C ASP A 15 -15.68 -5.60 9.11
N PHE A 16 -15.28 -6.79 8.65
CA PHE A 16 -14.51 -6.98 7.42
C PHE A 16 -15.22 -6.39 6.20
N GLU A 17 -16.48 -6.63 6.10
CA GLU A 17 -17.26 -6.22 4.94
C GLU A 17 -17.26 -4.71 4.78
N SER A 18 -17.53 -3.99 5.87
CA SER A 18 -17.67 -2.53 5.84
C SER A 18 -16.37 -1.80 5.57
N TRP A 19 -15.26 -2.32 6.06
CA TRP A 19 -13.99 -1.59 6.04
C TRP A 19 -13.02 -2.05 4.95
N ALA A 20 -13.14 -3.29 4.52
CA ALA A 20 -12.24 -3.85 3.52
C ALA A 20 -13.00 -4.30 2.27
N TYR A 21 -13.95 -5.22 2.39
CA TYR A 21 -14.60 -5.86 1.24
C TYR A 21 -15.35 -4.85 0.36
N TYR A 22 -16.35 -4.15 0.89
CA TYR A 22 -17.16 -3.21 0.10
C TYR A 22 -16.37 -2.02 -0.45
N PRO A 23 -15.50 -1.36 0.32
CA PRO A 23 -14.67 -0.30 -0.25
C PRO A 23 -13.74 -0.78 -1.37
N THR A 24 -13.21 -2.01 -1.26
CA THR A 24 -12.39 -2.61 -2.30
C THR A 24 -13.20 -2.89 -3.57
N GLU A 25 -14.41 -3.48 -3.45
CA GLU A 25 -15.30 -3.68 -4.61
C GLU A 25 -15.63 -2.37 -5.32
N GLN A 26 -15.96 -1.33 -4.57
CA GLN A 26 -16.23 -0.02 -5.14
C GLN A 26 -15.03 0.61 -5.85
N LEU A 27 -13.82 0.37 -5.32
CA LEU A 27 -12.59 0.80 -6.00
C LEU A 27 -12.39 0.02 -7.30
N LEU A 28 -12.54 -1.29 -7.29
CA LEU A 28 -12.43 -2.12 -8.48
C LEU A 28 -13.43 -1.69 -9.56
N GLU A 29 -14.71 -1.50 -9.20
CA GLU A 29 -15.74 -1.01 -10.11
C GLU A 29 -15.41 0.37 -10.71
N LEU A 30 -14.93 1.29 -9.85
CA LEU A 30 -14.54 2.61 -10.30
C LEU A 30 -13.38 2.55 -11.30
N PHE A 31 -12.33 1.76 -11.01
CA PHE A 31 -11.20 1.62 -11.91
C PHE A 31 -11.61 0.98 -13.24
N ASP A 32 -12.47 -0.05 -13.22
CA ASP A 32 -13.00 -0.66 -14.45
C ASP A 32 -13.80 0.32 -15.29
N SER A 33 -14.60 1.20 -14.67
CA SER A 33 -15.38 2.21 -15.39
C SER A 33 -14.52 3.22 -16.17
N TYR A 34 -13.23 3.31 -15.83
CA TYR A 34 -12.22 4.10 -16.53
C TYR A 34 -11.22 3.24 -17.31
N ASN A 35 -11.51 1.95 -17.54
CA ASN A 35 -10.56 1.01 -18.17
C ASN A 35 -9.15 1.08 -17.54
N ALA A 36 -9.08 1.35 -16.26
CA ALA A 36 -7.86 1.39 -15.47
C ALA A 36 -7.75 0.12 -14.62
N LYS A 37 -6.52 -0.28 -14.30
CA LYS A 37 -6.28 -1.43 -13.44
C LYS A 37 -5.54 -1.02 -12.19
N LEU A 38 -5.79 -1.74 -11.11
CA LEU A 38 -5.11 -1.56 -9.83
C LEU A 38 -4.52 -2.89 -9.36
N THR A 39 -3.64 -2.82 -8.38
CA THR A 39 -3.09 -3.97 -7.70
C THR A 39 -3.57 -3.99 -6.26
N ILE A 40 -4.16 -5.09 -5.84
CA ILE A 40 -4.46 -5.37 -4.44
C ILE A 40 -3.18 -5.91 -3.80
N MET A 41 -2.69 -5.22 -2.78
CA MET A 41 -1.64 -5.74 -1.89
C MET A 41 -2.35 -6.53 -0.79
N ALA A 42 -2.51 -7.85 -1.02
CA ALA A 42 -3.34 -8.72 -0.20
C ALA A 42 -2.71 -8.98 1.17
N GLU A 43 -3.43 -8.62 2.24
CA GLU A 43 -2.98 -8.81 3.63
C GLU A 43 -3.11 -10.28 4.06
N MET A 44 -2.07 -11.06 3.78
CA MET A 44 -2.08 -12.49 4.06
C MET A 44 -1.94 -12.82 5.55
N GLY A 45 -1.35 -11.96 6.35
CA GLY A 45 -1.28 -12.17 7.80
C GLY A 45 -2.66 -12.24 8.44
N HIS A 46 -3.56 -11.32 8.06
CA HIS A 46 -4.94 -11.35 8.52
C HIS A 46 -5.69 -12.60 8.00
N TYR A 47 -5.52 -12.94 6.73
CA TYR A 47 -6.10 -14.14 6.17
C TYR A 47 -5.70 -15.40 6.96
N TRP A 48 -4.42 -15.57 7.28
CA TRP A 48 -3.96 -16.70 8.12
C TRP A 48 -4.50 -16.63 9.55
N ALA A 49 -4.65 -15.43 10.11
CA ALA A 49 -5.28 -15.28 11.41
C ALA A 49 -6.73 -15.77 11.39
N MET A 50 -7.52 -15.35 10.38
CA MET A 50 -8.89 -15.85 10.20
C MET A 50 -8.93 -17.37 9.98
N GLN A 51 -8.00 -17.93 9.21
CA GLN A 51 -7.94 -19.38 8.99
C GLN A 51 -7.69 -20.17 10.28
N ARG A 52 -6.98 -19.63 11.28
CA ARG A 52 -6.83 -20.27 12.60
C ARG A 52 -8.14 -20.35 13.37
N TYR A 53 -9.10 -19.49 13.07
CA TYR A 53 -10.44 -19.43 13.67
C TYR A 53 -11.52 -19.63 12.60
N LYS A 54 -11.28 -20.53 11.65
CA LYS A 54 -12.07 -20.70 10.42
C LYS A 54 -13.58 -20.80 10.69
N GLU A 55 -13.97 -21.50 11.74
CA GLU A 55 -15.40 -21.68 12.07
C GLU A 55 -16.10 -20.37 12.40
N LEU A 56 -15.35 -19.39 12.93
CA LEU A 56 -15.88 -18.06 13.26
C LEU A 56 -15.84 -17.09 12.07
N PHE A 57 -14.91 -17.32 11.12
CA PHE A 57 -14.62 -16.40 10.01
C PHE A 57 -14.85 -17.00 8.63
N THR A 58 -15.65 -18.07 8.52
CA THR A 58 -15.93 -18.73 7.23
C THR A 58 -16.43 -17.75 6.18
N ARG A 59 -17.31 -16.82 6.56
CA ARG A 59 -17.88 -15.82 5.64
C ARG A 59 -16.82 -14.82 5.16
N GLU A 60 -16.03 -14.27 6.06
CA GLU A 60 -14.99 -13.29 5.77
C GLU A 60 -13.88 -13.91 4.91
N ILE A 61 -13.50 -15.15 5.20
CA ILE A 61 -12.55 -15.92 4.40
C ILE A 61 -13.08 -16.08 2.97
N ASN A 62 -14.33 -16.51 2.80
CA ASN A 62 -14.93 -16.69 1.48
C ASN A 62 -15.05 -15.36 0.72
N LEU A 63 -15.38 -14.26 1.40
CA LEU A 63 -15.42 -12.93 0.79
C LEU A 63 -14.03 -12.48 0.34
N PHE A 64 -13.01 -12.64 1.18
CA PHE A 64 -11.64 -12.33 0.83
C PHE A 64 -11.16 -13.10 -0.40
N GLU A 65 -11.32 -14.43 -0.39
CA GLU A 65 -10.92 -15.29 -1.49
C GLU A 65 -11.67 -14.96 -2.79
N SER A 66 -12.99 -14.80 -2.72
CA SER A 66 -13.80 -14.47 -3.90
C SER A 66 -13.44 -13.09 -4.46
N GLN A 67 -13.13 -12.11 -3.61
CA GLN A 67 -12.70 -10.78 -4.03
C GLN A 67 -11.39 -10.81 -4.81
N LEU A 68 -10.38 -11.54 -4.31
CA LEU A 68 -9.11 -11.67 -5.00
C LEU A 68 -9.26 -12.39 -6.33
N ARG A 69 -10.05 -13.48 -6.40
CA ARG A 69 -10.37 -14.18 -7.64
C ARG A 69 -11.08 -13.28 -8.65
N ASN A 70 -12.09 -12.55 -8.21
CA ASN A 70 -12.82 -11.61 -9.05
C ASN A 70 -11.92 -10.47 -9.56
N ALA A 71 -11.02 -9.96 -8.73
CA ALA A 71 -10.05 -8.95 -9.15
C ALA A 71 -9.17 -9.46 -10.29
N ILE A 72 -8.60 -10.66 -10.17
CA ILE A 72 -7.79 -11.30 -11.22
C ILE A 72 -8.62 -11.55 -12.49
N ALA A 73 -9.86 -12.09 -12.36
CA ALA A 73 -10.74 -12.33 -13.50
C ALA A 73 -11.06 -11.05 -14.29
N ARG A 74 -11.11 -9.91 -13.63
CA ARG A 74 -11.34 -8.58 -14.20
C ARG A 74 -10.05 -7.93 -14.73
N GLY A 75 -8.90 -8.61 -14.65
CA GLY A 75 -7.60 -8.12 -15.13
C GLY A 75 -6.90 -7.14 -14.19
N HIS A 76 -7.36 -7.03 -12.95
CA HIS A 76 -6.59 -6.41 -11.86
C HIS A 76 -5.48 -7.34 -11.40
N ASP A 77 -4.61 -6.86 -10.53
CA ASP A 77 -3.49 -7.64 -10.01
C ASP A 77 -3.63 -7.83 -8.49
N VAL A 78 -3.03 -8.90 -8.00
CA VAL A 78 -2.93 -9.22 -6.58
C VAL A 78 -1.47 -9.53 -6.26
N GLN A 79 -0.91 -8.89 -5.23
CA GLN A 79 0.46 -9.11 -4.80
C GLN A 79 0.52 -9.22 -3.28
N LEU A 80 1.63 -9.73 -2.75
CA LEU A 80 1.76 -10.03 -1.33
C LEU A 80 1.93 -8.76 -0.49
N HIS A 81 1.11 -8.65 0.54
CA HIS A 81 1.26 -7.73 1.65
C HIS A 81 1.18 -8.49 2.97
N PHE A 82 1.95 -8.07 3.96
CA PHE A 82 2.00 -8.80 5.20
C PHE A 82 2.38 -7.91 6.39
N HIS A 83 1.53 -7.93 7.42
CA HIS A 83 1.78 -7.28 8.69
C HIS A 83 2.15 -8.32 9.76
N PRO A 84 3.38 -8.28 10.32
CA PRO A 84 3.86 -9.33 11.23
C PRO A 84 3.06 -9.51 12.53
N GLN A 85 2.35 -8.48 13.02
CA GLN A 85 1.53 -8.61 14.23
C GLN A 85 0.39 -9.63 14.09
N TRP A 86 0.00 -10.00 12.86
CA TRP A 86 -1.00 -11.03 12.64
C TRP A 86 -0.50 -12.45 12.91
N ILE A 87 0.83 -12.67 12.95
CA ILE A 87 1.41 -14.00 13.16
C ILE A 87 0.88 -14.62 14.45
N ASP A 88 0.99 -13.87 15.55
CA ASP A 88 0.64 -14.33 16.88
C ASP A 88 -0.68 -13.70 17.39
N ALA A 89 -1.47 -13.12 16.47
CA ALA A 89 -2.77 -12.55 16.82
C ALA A 89 -3.72 -13.61 17.35
N THR A 90 -4.41 -13.31 18.43
CA THR A 90 -5.44 -14.15 19.04
C THR A 90 -6.81 -13.49 18.95
N TYR A 91 -7.86 -14.31 18.86
CA TYR A 91 -9.24 -13.82 18.84
C TYR A 91 -10.00 -14.37 20.03
N ASP A 92 -10.50 -13.48 20.87
CA ASP A 92 -11.30 -13.82 22.05
C ASP A 92 -12.30 -12.69 22.33
N ASN A 93 -13.48 -13.05 22.87
CA ASN A 93 -14.54 -12.08 23.23
C ASN A 93 -14.85 -11.09 22.07
N GLU A 94 -14.97 -11.60 20.86
CA GLU A 94 -15.25 -10.80 19.63
C GLU A 94 -14.19 -9.74 19.32
N ARG A 95 -12.94 -9.93 19.77
CA ARG A 95 -11.84 -8.99 19.57
C ARG A 95 -10.54 -9.69 19.22
N TRP A 96 -9.80 -9.05 18.34
CA TRP A 96 -8.42 -9.40 18.05
C TRP A 96 -7.48 -8.76 19.06
N THR A 97 -6.53 -9.55 19.55
CA THR A 97 -5.41 -9.07 20.40
C THR A 97 -4.12 -9.21 19.62
N PHE A 98 -3.33 -8.13 19.58
CA PHE A 98 -2.08 -8.02 18.83
C PHE A 98 -0.94 -7.61 19.74
N ASP A 99 0.26 -8.11 19.44
CA ASP A 99 1.50 -7.51 19.92
C ASP A 99 1.99 -6.45 18.92
N PHE A 100 1.91 -5.18 19.33
CA PHE A 100 2.43 -4.03 18.58
C PHE A 100 3.81 -3.60 19.08
N SER A 101 4.57 -4.47 19.71
CA SER A 101 5.96 -4.17 20.08
C SER A 101 6.82 -4.05 18.81
N ARG A 102 7.89 -3.28 18.91
CA ARG A 102 8.90 -3.18 17.86
C ARG A 102 9.45 -4.56 17.47
N LYS A 103 9.65 -5.45 18.45
CA LYS A 103 10.10 -6.82 18.20
C LYS A 103 9.21 -7.56 17.20
N THR A 104 7.89 -7.43 17.35
CA THR A 104 6.93 -8.06 16.45
C THR A 104 6.89 -7.38 15.09
N ILE A 105 6.86 -6.06 15.03
CA ILE A 105 6.79 -5.31 13.77
C ILE A 105 8.06 -5.51 12.92
N GLU A 106 9.24 -5.55 13.55
CA GLU A 106 10.52 -5.76 12.87
C GLU A 106 10.90 -7.25 12.73
N ARG A 107 10.00 -8.17 13.04
CA ARG A 107 10.28 -9.62 13.10
C ARG A 107 10.93 -10.14 11.83
N LEU A 108 10.39 -9.83 10.67
CA LEU A 108 10.95 -10.28 9.39
C LEU A 108 12.33 -9.64 9.11
N CYS A 109 12.52 -8.39 9.52
CA CYS A 109 13.79 -7.70 9.34
C CYS A 109 14.89 -8.28 10.23
N ASN A 110 14.55 -8.76 11.43
CA ASN A 110 15.47 -9.26 12.43
C ASN A 110 15.69 -10.78 12.37
N ASN A 111 14.87 -11.52 11.60
CA ASN A 111 14.93 -12.98 11.53
C ASN A 111 14.75 -13.47 10.08
N TYR A 112 15.83 -14.00 9.51
CA TYR A 112 15.80 -14.53 8.14
C TYR A 112 14.86 -15.73 7.96
N ASP A 113 14.82 -16.66 8.91
CA ASP A 113 14.01 -17.87 8.79
C ASP A 113 12.50 -17.52 8.82
N ASP A 114 12.11 -16.58 9.66
CA ASP A 114 10.75 -16.04 9.66
C ASP A 114 10.45 -15.31 8.34
N ALA A 115 11.34 -14.45 7.87
CA ALA A 115 11.18 -13.77 6.59
C ALA A 115 11.01 -14.76 5.44
N TYR A 116 11.89 -15.75 5.35
CA TYR A 116 11.83 -16.78 4.32
C TYR A 116 10.52 -17.59 4.40
N PHE A 117 10.15 -18.03 5.60
CA PHE A 117 8.96 -18.85 5.80
C PHE A 117 7.68 -18.10 5.38
N TYR A 118 7.48 -16.88 5.89
CA TYR A 118 6.23 -16.14 5.64
C TYR A 118 6.14 -15.59 4.22
N LEU A 119 7.24 -15.17 3.63
CA LEU A 119 7.27 -14.75 2.22
C LEU A 119 6.98 -15.92 1.29
N LYS A 120 7.61 -17.09 1.53
CA LYS A 120 7.34 -18.31 0.77
C LYS A 120 5.88 -18.71 0.90
N LYS A 121 5.37 -18.83 2.14
CA LYS A 121 3.99 -19.19 2.42
C LYS A 121 3.01 -18.24 1.75
N GLY A 122 3.19 -16.92 1.86
CA GLY A 122 2.29 -15.95 1.25
C GLY A 122 2.25 -16.05 -0.27
N LYS A 123 3.40 -16.27 -0.90
CA LYS A 123 3.50 -16.51 -2.34
C LYS A 123 2.77 -17.78 -2.77
N GLU A 124 3.02 -18.89 -2.09
CA GLU A 124 2.43 -20.18 -2.40
C GLU A 124 0.91 -20.16 -2.19
N ASP A 125 0.44 -19.59 -1.09
CA ASP A 125 -1.00 -19.48 -0.78
C ASP A 125 -1.73 -18.62 -1.82
N LEU A 126 -1.16 -17.48 -2.22
CA LEU A 126 -1.76 -16.63 -3.27
C LEU A 126 -1.77 -17.33 -4.64
N GLN A 127 -0.69 -18.02 -4.99
CA GLN A 127 -0.62 -18.75 -6.26
C GLN A 127 -1.63 -19.91 -6.28
N GLU A 128 -1.75 -20.64 -5.19
CA GLU A 128 -2.75 -21.72 -5.06
C GLU A 128 -4.18 -21.18 -5.12
N LEU A 129 -4.45 -20.08 -4.44
CA LEU A 129 -5.78 -19.45 -4.41
C LEU A 129 -6.23 -18.96 -5.79
N LEU A 130 -5.29 -18.50 -6.63
CA LEU A 130 -5.61 -17.77 -7.87
C LEU A 130 -5.36 -18.57 -9.15
N LYS A 131 -4.73 -19.77 -9.07
CA LYS A 131 -4.39 -20.61 -10.23
C LYS A 131 -5.59 -21.01 -11.08
N ASP A 132 -6.74 -21.25 -10.46
CA ASP A 132 -7.95 -21.67 -11.18
C ASP A 132 -8.56 -20.54 -12.02
N VAL A 133 -8.31 -19.29 -11.64
CA VAL A 133 -8.77 -18.10 -12.37
C VAL A 133 -7.74 -17.68 -13.42
N ASN A 134 -6.46 -17.75 -13.07
CA ASN A 134 -5.36 -17.43 -13.97
C ASN A 134 -4.19 -18.41 -13.74
N PRO A 135 -4.05 -19.47 -14.56
CA PRO A 135 -2.96 -20.44 -14.41
C PRO A 135 -1.55 -19.82 -14.53
N GLU A 136 -1.43 -18.67 -15.20
CA GLU A 136 -0.16 -17.94 -15.37
C GLU A 136 0.09 -16.91 -14.26
N TYR A 137 -0.80 -16.83 -13.27
CA TYR A 137 -0.64 -15.89 -12.17
C TYR A 137 0.66 -16.14 -11.40
N LYS A 138 1.38 -15.05 -11.14
CA LYS A 138 2.64 -15.06 -10.37
C LYS A 138 2.64 -13.96 -9.31
N CYS A 139 2.82 -14.36 -8.07
CA CYS A 139 3.12 -13.44 -6.99
C CYS A 139 4.61 -13.09 -7.04
N ILE A 140 4.94 -11.92 -7.56
CA ILE A 140 6.32 -11.47 -7.83
C ILE A 140 6.68 -10.15 -7.12
N GLY A 141 5.69 -9.48 -6.54
CA GLY A 141 5.84 -8.23 -5.81
C GLY A 141 5.48 -8.37 -4.34
N PHE A 142 6.18 -7.63 -3.50
CA PHE A 142 5.98 -7.59 -2.07
C PHE A 142 5.82 -6.16 -1.56
N ARG A 143 5.06 -6.00 -0.49
CA ARG A 143 5.01 -4.78 0.34
C ARG A 143 5.01 -5.15 1.82
N ALA A 144 5.96 -4.61 2.56
CA ALA A 144 6.04 -4.82 3.99
C ALA A 144 4.93 -4.05 4.74
N GLY A 145 4.35 -4.69 5.74
CA GLY A 145 3.47 -4.03 6.70
C GLY A 145 4.18 -2.87 7.39
N PHE A 146 3.48 -1.75 7.58
CA PHE A 146 4.06 -0.50 8.10
C PHE A 146 5.22 0.07 7.27
N LEU A 147 5.44 -0.42 6.05
CA LEU A 147 6.62 -0.14 5.23
C LEU A 147 7.94 -0.54 5.94
N GLN A 148 7.89 -1.51 6.86
CA GLN A 148 9.02 -1.91 7.68
C GLN A 148 9.95 -2.84 6.90
N MET A 149 10.96 -2.24 6.25
CA MET A 149 11.99 -2.93 5.46
C MET A 149 13.41 -2.80 6.04
N GLN A 150 13.56 -2.16 7.17
CA GLN A 150 14.87 -1.98 7.80
C GLN A 150 14.91 -2.62 9.20
N PRO A 151 16.04 -3.29 9.57
CA PRO A 151 17.19 -3.61 8.72
C PRO A 151 16.81 -4.52 7.54
N SER A 152 17.36 -4.26 6.34
CA SER A 152 16.82 -4.81 5.09
C SER A 152 17.35 -6.19 4.70
N GLU A 153 18.55 -6.57 5.15
CA GLU A 153 19.31 -7.73 4.64
C GLU A 153 18.50 -9.04 4.69
N ASN A 154 17.89 -9.36 5.82
CA ASN A 154 17.15 -10.62 5.96
C ASN A 154 15.95 -10.70 5.03
N VAL A 155 15.17 -9.61 4.91
CA VAL A 155 13.99 -9.56 4.04
C VAL A 155 14.40 -9.62 2.57
N LEU A 156 15.42 -8.86 2.16
CA LEU A 156 15.91 -8.86 0.77
C LEU A 156 16.44 -10.24 0.35
N ARG A 157 17.22 -10.90 1.20
CA ARG A 157 17.69 -12.28 0.95
C ARG A 157 16.52 -13.26 0.87
N ALA A 158 15.52 -13.12 1.71
CA ALA A 158 14.35 -13.98 1.70
C ALA A 158 13.51 -13.75 0.44
N LEU A 159 13.31 -12.50 0.00
CA LEU A 159 12.63 -12.15 -1.26
C LEU A 159 13.37 -12.78 -2.47
N GLU A 160 14.68 -12.62 -2.55
CA GLU A 160 15.48 -13.25 -3.61
C GLU A 160 15.34 -14.77 -3.59
N LYS A 161 15.50 -15.40 -2.42
CA LYS A 161 15.44 -16.87 -2.27
C LYS A 161 14.07 -17.46 -2.60
N THR A 162 13.00 -16.72 -2.36
CA THR A 162 11.62 -17.13 -2.65
C THR A 162 11.17 -16.74 -4.06
N GLY A 163 12.04 -16.08 -4.83
CA GLY A 163 11.80 -15.72 -6.23
C GLY A 163 10.81 -14.57 -6.40
N PHE A 164 10.77 -13.64 -5.44
CA PHE A 164 10.19 -12.32 -5.68
C PHE A 164 11.14 -11.52 -6.59
N LEU A 165 10.58 -10.60 -7.36
CA LEU A 165 11.33 -9.74 -8.26
C LEU A 165 11.41 -8.31 -7.73
N SER A 166 10.48 -7.93 -6.86
CA SER A 166 10.42 -6.56 -6.38
C SER A 166 9.82 -6.41 -4.98
N ASP A 167 10.21 -5.30 -4.35
CA ASP A 167 9.58 -4.68 -3.19
C ASP A 167 8.99 -3.31 -3.55
N THR A 168 8.01 -2.85 -2.79
CA THR A 168 7.43 -1.52 -2.90
C THR A 168 7.09 -0.94 -1.52
N SER A 169 8.09 -0.92 -0.65
CA SER A 169 7.94 -0.47 0.74
C SER A 169 8.62 0.85 1.04
N VAL A 170 9.53 1.31 0.15
CA VAL A 170 10.26 2.55 0.40
C VAL A 170 9.44 3.77 0.02
N SER A 171 9.36 4.74 0.91
CA SER A 171 8.82 6.08 0.66
C SER A 171 9.89 7.11 1.01
N MET A 172 10.55 7.68 -0.01
CA MET A 172 11.69 8.59 0.16
C MET A 172 11.39 9.68 1.19
N GLY A 173 12.33 9.90 2.10
CA GLY A 173 12.25 10.93 3.14
C GLY A 173 11.43 10.54 4.36
N MET A 174 10.77 9.38 4.34
CA MET A 174 10.07 8.86 5.52
C MET A 174 11.07 8.39 6.57
N LYS A 175 10.79 8.78 7.82
CA LYS A 175 11.58 8.37 8.97
C LYS A 175 10.67 8.10 10.15
N ALA A 176 10.88 6.98 10.80
CA ALA A 176 10.19 6.61 12.04
C ALA A 176 11.22 6.13 13.06
N ASN A 177 11.10 6.59 14.28
CA ASN A 177 11.79 6.09 15.45
C ASN A 177 10.82 6.20 16.62
N ASP A 178 9.94 5.24 16.69
CA ASP A 178 8.89 5.17 17.70
C ASP A 178 8.87 3.79 18.35
N ASN A 179 7.88 3.54 19.21
CA ASN A 179 7.76 2.27 19.91
C ASN A 179 7.38 1.09 18.98
N LEU A 180 6.90 1.40 17.78
CA LEU A 180 6.45 0.38 16.82
C LEU A 180 7.56 0.02 15.84
N ARG A 181 8.37 0.99 15.39
CA ARG A 181 9.29 0.79 14.28
C ARG A 181 10.50 1.72 14.30
N LEU A 182 11.56 1.24 13.70
CA LEU A 182 12.75 2.01 13.35
C LEU A 182 12.98 1.90 11.85
N LEU A 183 12.81 2.98 11.14
CA LEU A 183 13.17 3.07 9.72
C LEU A 183 13.63 4.47 9.35
N ASP A 184 14.51 4.55 8.36
CA ASP A 184 15.01 5.81 7.82
C ASP A 184 15.21 5.71 6.30
N PHE A 185 14.25 6.22 5.54
CA PHE A 185 14.30 6.30 4.08
C PHE A 185 14.71 7.69 3.57
N THR A 186 15.37 8.48 4.43
CA THR A 186 15.81 9.84 4.07
C THR A 186 16.76 9.83 2.86
N PHE A 187 17.58 8.79 2.74
CA PHE A 187 18.58 8.63 1.69
C PHE A 187 18.17 7.66 0.58
N ALA A 188 16.88 7.33 0.47
CA ALA A 188 16.40 6.50 -0.63
C ALA A 188 16.77 7.12 -1.99
N TYR A 189 17.13 6.29 -2.95
CA TYR A 189 17.65 6.72 -4.25
C TYR A 189 16.71 7.66 -4.99
N SER A 190 15.41 7.38 -5.00
CA SER A 190 14.43 8.20 -5.72
C SER A 190 13.07 8.23 -5.04
N ARG A 191 12.31 9.28 -5.31
CA ARG A 191 10.92 9.39 -4.84
C ARG A 191 9.90 8.64 -5.72
N TYR A 192 10.29 8.22 -6.94
CA TYR A 192 9.40 7.52 -7.89
C TYR A 192 10.12 6.63 -8.90
N LEU A 193 11.42 6.82 -9.16
CA LEU A 193 12.16 5.97 -10.08
C LEU A 193 12.52 4.64 -9.39
N PRO A 194 12.25 3.49 -10.01
CA PRO A 194 12.67 2.20 -9.46
C PRO A 194 14.18 1.99 -9.59
N TRP A 195 14.73 1.20 -8.69
CA TRP A 195 16.15 0.80 -8.71
C TRP A 195 16.34 -0.64 -8.27
N LYS A 196 17.44 -1.26 -8.69
CA LYS A 196 17.91 -2.52 -8.11
C LYS A 196 18.54 -2.24 -6.76
N THR A 197 18.09 -2.94 -5.73
CA THR A 197 18.56 -2.71 -4.36
C THR A 197 19.91 -3.36 -4.10
N SER A 198 20.72 -2.77 -3.22
CA SER A 198 21.77 -3.48 -2.55
C SER A 198 21.20 -4.69 -1.78
N PRO A 199 21.92 -5.81 -1.68
CA PRO A 199 21.45 -6.97 -0.90
C PRO A 199 21.38 -6.71 0.61
N ILE A 200 21.97 -5.61 1.09
CA ILE A 200 22.06 -5.26 2.51
C ILE A 200 21.09 -4.17 2.90
N GLU A 201 20.83 -3.18 2.00
CA GLU A 201 20.04 -1.99 2.33
C GLU A 201 19.14 -1.59 1.16
N VAL A 202 17.82 -1.62 1.40
CA VAL A 202 16.79 -1.35 0.39
C VAL A 202 16.90 0.03 -0.25
N CYS A 203 17.36 1.05 0.49
CA CYS A 203 17.52 2.41 -0.02
C CYS A 203 18.71 2.61 -0.96
N ASN A 204 19.66 1.68 -0.97
CA ASN A 204 20.90 1.80 -1.73
C ASN A 204 20.76 1.11 -3.08
N ILE A 205 21.26 1.77 -4.12
CA ILE A 205 21.30 1.19 -5.46
C ILE A 205 22.49 0.23 -5.60
N ASP A 206 22.24 -0.92 -6.23
CA ASP A 206 23.26 -1.83 -6.71
C ASP A 206 22.84 -2.39 -8.08
N PRO A 207 23.55 -2.07 -9.17
CA PRO A 207 23.24 -2.59 -10.51
C PRO A 207 23.22 -4.13 -10.59
N LYS A 208 23.93 -4.81 -9.70
CA LYS A 208 23.95 -6.28 -9.60
C LYS A 208 22.86 -6.84 -8.69
N GLY A 209 22.10 -5.98 -8.02
CA GLY A 209 21.00 -6.36 -7.15
C GLY A 209 19.95 -7.19 -7.89
N LYS A 210 19.30 -8.09 -7.16
CA LYS A 210 18.30 -9.02 -7.70
C LYS A 210 16.87 -8.54 -7.50
N ILE A 211 16.65 -7.71 -6.47
CA ILE A 211 15.34 -7.17 -6.13
C ILE A 211 15.25 -5.74 -6.63
N TYR A 212 14.18 -5.42 -7.34
CA TYR A 212 13.83 -4.04 -7.67
C TYR A 212 13.02 -3.42 -6.53
N GLU A 213 13.40 -2.23 -6.09
CA GLU A 213 12.52 -1.36 -5.33
C GLU A 213 11.72 -0.47 -6.27
N PHE A 214 10.39 -0.52 -6.14
CA PHE A 214 9.46 0.40 -6.79
C PHE A 214 8.94 1.36 -5.72
N PRO A 215 9.56 2.51 -5.51
CA PRO A 215 9.24 3.35 -4.37
C PRO A 215 7.82 3.88 -4.45
N VAL A 216 7.16 3.93 -3.32
CA VAL A 216 5.88 4.62 -3.18
C VAL A 216 6.12 6.11 -3.40
N LEU A 217 5.40 6.71 -4.35
CA LEU A 217 5.53 8.13 -4.63
C LEU A 217 5.42 8.95 -3.35
N SER A 218 6.48 9.68 -3.06
CA SER A 218 6.55 10.55 -1.90
C SER A 218 6.70 12.00 -2.28
N GLN A 219 6.37 12.86 -1.34
CA GLN A 219 6.53 14.30 -1.50
C GLN A 219 6.93 14.97 -0.20
N LYS A 220 7.62 16.08 -0.34
CA LYS A 220 7.88 17.00 0.76
C LYS A 220 6.70 17.95 0.92
N ASN A 221 6.02 17.87 2.04
CA ASN A 221 4.89 18.76 2.33
C ASN A 221 5.42 20.14 2.72
N SER A 222 5.08 21.18 1.96
CA SER A 222 5.34 22.55 2.38
C SER A 222 4.36 22.97 3.50
N PHE A 223 4.73 24.01 4.23
CA PHE A 223 3.82 24.63 5.21
C PHE A 223 2.49 25.05 4.56
N LEU A 224 2.55 25.63 3.37
CA LEU A 224 1.38 26.04 2.59
C LEU A 224 0.49 24.85 2.22
N ASP A 225 1.06 23.73 1.79
CA ASP A 225 0.31 22.52 1.48
C ASP A 225 -0.43 21.99 2.70
N LYS A 226 0.21 22.03 3.88
CA LYS A 226 -0.42 21.63 5.15
C LYS A 226 -1.56 22.55 5.55
N VAL A 227 -1.40 23.87 5.38
CA VAL A 227 -2.45 24.86 5.66
C VAL A 227 -3.60 24.72 4.68
N ILE A 228 -3.34 24.62 3.37
CA ILE A 228 -4.35 24.43 2.34
C ILE A 228 -5.14 23.15 2.57
N ASN A 229 -4.48 22.03 2.86
CA ASN A 229 -5.14 20.78 3.17
C ASN A 229 -5.98 20.86 4.44
N LYS A 230 -5.52 21.60 5.45
CA LYS A 230 -6.28 21.82 6.69
C LYS A 230 -7.51 22.72 6.48
N VAL A 231 -7.38 23.75 5.63
CA VAL A 231 -8.50 24.63 5.23
C VAL A 231 -9.50 23.82 4.39
N LYS A 232 -9.05 23.07 3.40
CA LYS A 232 -9.91 22.21 2.56
C LYS A 232 -10.66 21.16 3.37
N LYS A 233 -10.04 20.58 4.40
CA LYS A 233 -10.71 19.70 5.38
C LYS A 233 -11.79 20.43 6.20
N ARG A 234 -11.62 21.74 6.45
CA ARG A 234 -12.60 22.55 7.21
C ARG A 234 -13.70 23.13 6.36
N THR A 235 -13.43 23.44 5.08
CA THR A 235 -14.35 24.16 4.18
C THR A 235 -15.20 23.24 3.29
N GLY A 236 -15.18 21.93 3.51
CA GLY A 236 -16.12 21.02 2.88
C GLY A 236 -15.73 20.45 1.52
N VAL A 237 -14.51 20.69 1.04
CA VAL A 237 -13.98 19.91 -0.11
C VAL A 237 -13.67 18.48 0.34
N ILE A 238 -13.38 18.29 1.63
CA ILE A 238 -13.40 17.02 2.36
C ILE A 238 -14.17 17.28 3.65
N ASN A 239 -15.48 17.16 3.62
CA ASN A 239 -16.30 17.42 4.80
C ASN A 239 -16.28 16.18 5.70
N ILE A 240 -15.57 16.27 6.82
CA ILE A 240 -15.51 15.19 7.83
C ILE A 240 -16.93 14.84 8.35
N ARG A 241 -17.88 15.81 8.34
CA ARG A 241 -19.27 15.55 8.71
C ARG A 241 -20.00 14.68 7.69
N ASP A 242 -19.74 14.87 6.39
CA ASP A 242 -20.32 14.03 5.34
C ASP A 242 -19.69 12.65 5.37
N LEU A 243 -18.42 12.54 5.74
CA LEU A 243 -17.71 11.30 6.02
C LEU A 243 -18.38 10.54 7.18
N VAL A 244 -18.56 11.20 8.32
CA VAL A 244 -19.20 10.63 9.51
C VAL A 244 -20.64 10.25 9.22
N SER A 245 -21.41 11.11 8.55
CA SER A 245 -22.81 10.84 8.21
C SER A 245 -22.94 9.71 7.18
N PHE A 246 -22.02 9.60 6.22
CA PHE A 246 -21.96 8.48 5.29
C PHE A 246 -21.69 7.17 6.02
N PHE A 247 -20.76 7.14 6.97
CA PHE A 247 -20.49 5.99 7.82
C PHE A 247 -21.69 5.63 8.70
N MET A 248 -22.28 6.60 9.36
CA MET A 248 -23.45 6.39 10.22
C MET A 248 -24.65 5.89 9.44
N ALA A 249 -24.89 6.41 8.23
CA ALA A 249 -25.99 6.00 7.38
C ALA A 249 -25.78 4.59 6.77
N ARG A 250 -24.52 4.22 6.47
CA ARG A 250 -24.20 2.98 5.77
C ARG A 250 -23.92 1.82 6.72
N TYR A 251 -23.35 2.07 7.89
CA TYR A 251 -22.81 1.04 8.77
C TYR A 251 -23.32 1.09 10.22
N GLY A 252 -24.08 2.08 10.59
CA GLY A 252 -24.80 2.15 11.90
C GLY A 252 -23.92 2.16 13.15
N LYS A 253 -22.58 2.19 13.01
CA LYS A 253 -21.63 2.20 14.13
C LYS A 253 -20.72 3.41 14.01
N GLY A 254 -20.61 4.19 15.08
CA GLY A 254 -19.75 5.39 15.11
C GLY A 254 -18.27 5.07 14.98
N MET A 255 -17.52 5.98 14.34
CA MET A 255 -16.05 5.92 14.37
C MET A 255 -15.54 5.98 15.81
N PRO A 256 -14.54 5.17 16.18
CA PRO A 256 -13.92 5.30 17.49
C PRO A 256 -13.30 6.69 17.64
N PRO A 257 -13.35 7.30 18.82
CA PRO A 257 -12.78 8.61 19.04
C PRO A 257 -11.26 8.56 18.78
N SER A 258 -10.78 9.34 17.81
CA SER A 258 -9.36 9.49 17.61
C SER A 258 -8.73 10.09 18.85
N LYS A 259 -7.74 9.43 19.45
CA LYS A 259 -6.95 10.03 20.54
C LYS A 259 -6.41 11.37 20.07
N SER A 260 -6.87 12.46 20.67
CA SER A 260 -6.42 13.81 20.32
C SER A 260 -4.94 13.97 20.70
N ARG A 261 -4.08 14.20 19.68
CA ARG A 261 -2.67 14.57 19.95
C ARG A 261 -2.61 15.90 20.67
N PRO A 262 -1.66 16.10 21.62
CA PRO A 262 -1.44 17.37 22.28
C PRO A 262 -1.29 18.52 21.28
N LEU A 263 -1.74 19.71 21.65
CA LEU A 263 -1.73 20.89 20.78
C LEU A 263 -0.30 21.26 20.32
N THR A 264 0.68 21.06 21.18
CA THR A 264 2.12 21.27 20.94
C THR A 264 2.63 20.35 19.81
N ASP A 265 2.20 19.09 19.76
CA ASP A 265 2.62 18.15 18.72
C ASP A 265 1.92 18.45 17.39
N LYS A 266 0.67 18.96 17.46
CA LYS A 266 -0.04 19.45 16.27
C LYS A 266 0.64 20.68 15.65
N VAL A 267 1.13 21.60 16.47
CA VAL A 267 1.86 22.79 16.01
C VAL A 267 3.24 22.41 15.46
N LYS A 268 3.99 21.53 16.14
CA LYS A 268 5.29 21.04 15.66
C LYS A 268 5.17 20.31 14.33
N SER A 269 4.13 19.47 14.13
CA SER A 269 3.91 18.75 12.88
C SER A 269 3.52 19.66 11.71
N ILE A 270 2.95 20.85 11.99
CA ILE A 270 2.60 21.84 10.96
C ILE A 270 3.85 22.58 10.46
N ILE A 271 4.82 22.86 11.35
CA ILE A 271 6.02 23.66 11.04
C ILE A 271 7.11 22.82 10.36
N LYS A 272 7.22 21.51 10.68
CA LYS A 272 8.22 20.63 10.08
C LYS A 272 7.86 20.30 8.62
N ASN A 273 8.78 20.57 7.69
CA ASN A 273 8.72 20.04 6.32
C ASN A 273 8.94 18.53 6.35
N GLU A 274 7.89 17.77 6.51
CA GLU A 274 7.95 16.31 6.58
C GLU A 274 7.60 15.70 5.23
N TRP A 275 8.31 14.66 4.86
CA TRP A 275 7.96 13.81 3.73
C TRP A 275 6.75 12.92 4.08
N SER A 276 5.91 12.68 3.10
CA SER A 276 4.83 11.70 3.20
C SER A 276 4.61 11.01 1.87
N TYR A 277 4.14 9.77 1.91
CA TYR A 277 3.67 9.11 0.70
C TYR A 277 2.39 9.75 0.17
N VAL A 278 2.17 9.56 -1.12
CA VAL A 278 0.99 10.07 -1.81
C VAL A 278 -0.10 9.00 -1.81
N ASP A 279 -1.09 9.21 -0.93
CA ASP A 279 -2.29 8.37 -0.87
C ASP A 279 -3.35 8.92 -1.82
N PHE A 280 -3.75 8.14 -2.82
CA PHE A 280 -4.66 8.61 -3.86
C PHE A 280 -6.13 8.68 -3.40
N CYS A 281 -6.50 8.01 -2.31
CA CYS A 281 -7.83 8.14 -1.72
C CYS A 281 -7.97 9.39 -0.83
N LEU A 282 -6.87 9.83 -0.23
CA LEU A 282 -6.87 10.94 0.74
C LEU A 282 -6.45 12.29 0.14
N ARG A 283 -5.85 12.31 -1.05
CA ARG A 283 -5.34 13.54 -1.67
C ARG A 283 -6.37 14.18 -2.60
N ASP A 284 -6.28 15.49 -2.69
CA ASP A 284 -7.03 16.30 -3.67
C ASP A 284 -6.68 15.83 -5.09
N PRO A 285 -7.67 15.59 -5.97
CA PRO A 285 -7.41 15.14 -7.34
C PRO A 285 -6.57 16.11 -8.16
N LEU A 286 -6.72 17.42 -7.99
CA LEU A 286 -5.90 18.42 -8.69
C LEU A 286 -4.44 18.33 -8.27
N TYR A 287 -4.21 18.02 -7.00
CA TYR A 287 -2.88 17.79 -6.48
C TYR A 287 -2.25 16.54 -7.13
N LEU A 288 -2.98 15.41 -7.17
CA LEU A 288 -2.51 14.17 -7.81
C LEU A 288 -2.18 14.41 -9.30
N ILE A 289 -3.07 15.06 -10.03
CA ILE A 289 -2.88 15.42 -11.44
C ILE A 289 -1.61 16.28 -11.62
N LYS A 290 -1.41 17.25 -10.74
CA LYS A 290 -0.19 18.08 -10.77
C LYS A 290 1.07 17.25 -10.59
N GLN A 291 1.09 16.29 -9.64
CA GLN A 291 2.26 15.41 -9.44
C GLN A 291 2.56 14.58 -10.69
N ILE A 292 1.54 13.99 -11.31
CA ILE A 292 1.73 13.21 -12.55
C ILE A 292 2.28 14.10 -13.68
N LYS A 293 1.73 15.31 -13.86
CA LYS A 293 2.22 16.24 -14.88
C LYS A 293 3.66 16.66 -14.66
N ILE A 294 4.08 16.87 -13.40
CA ILE A 294 5.48 17.17 -13.06
C ILE A 294 6.38 16.00 -13.49
N ILE A 295 6.02 14.77 -13.11
CA ILE A 295 6.80 13.57 -13.45
C ILE A 295 6.90 13.41 -14.99
N VAL A 296 5.79 13.57 -15.71
CA VAL A 296 5.79 13.52 -17.19
C VAL A 296 6.71 14.61 -17.80
N SER A 297 6.72 15.81 -17.23
CA SER A 297 7.63 16.89 -17.66
C SER A 297 9.08 16.55 -17.37
N ASP A 298 9.37 16.01 -16.19
CA ASP A 298 10.72 15.59 -15.80
C ASP A 298 11.26 14.50 -16.74
N CYS A 299 10.42 13.51 -17.08
CA CYS A 299 10.79 12.45 -18.04
C CYS A 299 11.14 13.03 -19.41
N LYS A 300 10.33 13.96 -19.94
CA LYS A 300 10.57 14.60 -21.25
C LYS A 300 11.85 15.43 -21.26
N ASN A 301 12.09 16.23 -20.21
CA ASN A 301 13.25 17.11 -20.12
C ASN A 301 14.58 16.34 -20.03
N ASN A 302 14.55 15.13 -19.50
CA ASN A 302 15.72 14.27 -19.36
C ASN A 302 15.95 13.34 -20.56
N ASN A 303 15.23 13.55 -21.69
CA ASN A 303 15.25 12.67 -22.87
C ASN A 303 15.05 11.20 -22.51
N ASN A 304 14.31 10.93 -21.44
CA ASN A 304 13.97 9.59 -21.02
C ASN A 304 12.75 9.12 -21.82
N ASP A 305 12.97 8.54 -22.99
CA ASP A 305 11.96 7.80 -23.76
C ASP A 305 11.62 6.45 -23.10
N THR A 306 12.20 6.18 -21.93
CA THR A 306 12.02 4.93 -21.19
C THR A 306 10.75 4.96 -20.35
N TYR A 307 10.16 3.80 -20.16
CA TYR A 307 9.03 3.59 -19.27
C TYR A 307 9.38 3.88 -17.81
N VAL A 308 8.62 4.77 -17.18
CA VAL A 308 8.79 5.15 -15.78
C VAL A 308 7.56 4.75 -14.97
N PRO A 309 7.61 3.64 -14.23
CA PRO A 309 6.53 3.24 -13.33
C PRO A 309 6.46 4.17 -12.11
N VAL A 310 5.25 4.59 -11.76
CA VAL A 310 4.97 5.43 -10.60
C VAL A 310 3.97 4.73 -9.69
N VAL A 311 4.38 4.41 -8.48
CA VAL A 311 3.52 3.71 -7.52
C VAL A 311 2.79 4.71 -6.63
N LEU A 312 1.47 4.73 -6.72
CA LEU A 312 0.57 5.39 -5.77
C LEU A 312 0.01 4.35 -4.79
N ILE A 313 -0.13 4.73 -3.55
CA ILE A 313 -0.69 3.86 -2.50
C ILE A 313 -2.08 4.36 -2.09
N ALA A 314 -2.93 3.45 -1.64
CA ALA A 314 -4.15 3.78 -0.90
C ALA A 314 -4.57 2.61 0.00
N HIS A 315 -5.46 2.92 0.93
CA HIS A 315 -6.11 1.94 1.78
C HIS A 315 -7.60 1.93 1.46
N SER A 316 -8.19 0.75 1.32
CA SER A 316 -9.62 0.60 0.99
C SER A 316 -10.50 1.36 1.99
N LYS A 317 -10.19 1.28 3.26
CA LYS A 317 -10.92 1.98 4.34
C LYS A 317 -10.96 3.51 4.19
N ASP A 318 -10.01 4.08 3.45
CA ASP A 318 -9.89 5.53 3.21
C ASP A 318 -10.59 5.97 1.91
N PHE A 319 -11.27 5.04 1.23
CA PHE A 319 -12.03 5.33 0.01
C PHE A 319 -13.43 5.87 0.33
N PHE A 320 -13.56 7.19 0.35
CA PHE A 320 -14.82 7.87 0.66
C PHE A 320 -15.34 8.77 -0.45
N PHE A 321 -14.48 9.14 -1.40
CA PHE A 321 -14.77 10.17 -2.40
C PHE A 321 -14.60 9.64 -3.82
N SER A 322 -15.51 8.78 -4.26
CA SER A 322 -15.51 8.22 -5.62
C SER A 322 -15.39 9.31 -6.70
N ASN A 323 -16.11 10.44 -6.53
CA ASN A 323 -16.05 11.56 -7.47
C ASN A 323 -14.67 12.22 -7.59
N ASN A 324 -13.89 12.28 -6.50
CA ASN A 324 -12.55 12.86 -6.54
C ASN A 324 -11.57 11.92 -7.26
N LEU A 325 -11.66 10.64 -6.98
CA LEU A 325 -10.85 9.63 -7.65
C LEU A 325 -11.24 9.51 -9.14
N ALA A 326 -12.53 9.56 -9.46
CA ALA A 326 -13.02 9.61 -10.83
C ALA A 326 -12.45 10.77 -11.64
N LYS A 327 -12.38 11.98 -11.06
CA LYS A 327 -11.74 13.15 -11.69
C LYS A 327 -10.26 12.90 -11.96
N PHE A 328 -9.56 12.29 -11.02
CA PHE A 328 -8.15 11.95 -11.20
C PHE A 328 -7.94 10.93 -12.32
N LEU A 329 -8.70 9.82 -12.32
CA LEU A 329 -8.61 8.78 -13.35
C LEU A 329 -8.89 9.36 -14.74
N LYS A 330 -9.98 10.10 -14.89
CA LYS A 330 -10.35 10.77 -16.15
C LYS A 330 -9.26 11.74 -16.64
N ALA A 331 -8.67 12.50 -15.73
CA ALA A 331 -7.61 13.44 -16.09
C ALA A 331 -6.36 12.73 -16.57
N CYS A 332 -5.94 11.63 -15.90
CA CYS A 332 -4.77 10.86 -16.29
C CYS A 332 -4.93 10.22 -17.68
N GLN A 333 -6.10 9.73 -18.04
CA GLN A 333 -6.38 9.20 -19.38
C GLN A 333 -6.14 10.23 -20.50
N ASN A 334 -6.29 11.51 -20.20
CA ASN A 334 -6.08 12.61 -21.15
C ASN A 334 -4.64 13.17 -21.15
N ILE A 335 -3.74 12.63 -20.33
CA ILE A 335 -2.33 13.03 -20.32
C ILE A 335 -1.55 12.10 -21.24
N LYS A 336 -1.05 12.65 -22.38
CA LYS A 336 -0.26 11.86 -23.35
C LYS A 336 0.96 11.21 -22.66
N GLY A 337 1.07 9.89 -22.84
CA GLY A 337 2.18 9.09 -22.28
C GLY A 337 1.94 8.59 -20.86
N VAL A 338 0.71 8.74 -20.34
CA VAL A 338 0.30 8.14 -19.05
C VAL A 338 -0.64 6.98 -19.33
N GLU A 339 -0.36 5.85 -18.71
CA GLU A 339 -1.21 4.65 -18.72
C GLU A 339 -1.36 4.12 -17.28
N PHE A 340 -2.50 3.47 -17.03
CA PHE A 340 -2.69 2.69 -15.81
C PHE A 340 -2.27 1.25 -16.07
N ILE A 341 -1.39 0.73 -15.25
CA ILE A 341 -0.86 -0.63 -15.38
C ILE A 341 -0.87 -1.32 -14.01
N THR A 342 -0.98 -2.63 -14.01
CA THR A 342 -0.82 -3.44 -12.80
C THR A 342 0.62 -3.43 -12.32
N TYR A 343 0.83 -3.72 -11.02
CA TYR A 343 2.17 -3.76 -10.47
C TYR A 343 3.03 -4.87 -11.09
N ALA A 344 2.45 -6.07 -11.28
CA ALA A 344 3.14 -7.15 -11.98
C ALA A 344 3.51 -6.77 -13.43
N GLY A 345 2.60 -6.10 -14.14
CA GLY A 345 2.88 -5.58 -15.48
C GLY A 345 4.00 -4.55 -15.50
N ALA A 346 4.04 -3.67 -14.49
CA ALA A 346 5.12 -2.67 -14.35
C ALA A 346 6.48 -3.32 -14.10
N ILE A 347 6.54 -4.34 -13.25
CA ILE A 347 7.76 -5.11 -12.98
C ILE A 347 8.27 -5.78 -14.25
N GLN A 348 7.40 -6.51 -14.96
CA GLN A 348 7.76 -7.22 -16.17
C GLN A 348 8.28 -6.27 -17.27
N LYS A 349 7.59 -5.14 -17.47
CA LYS A 349 8.00 -4.12 -18.45
C LYS A 349 9.35 -3.52 -18.08
N LYS A 350 9.61 -3.24 -16.79
CA LYS A 350 10.88 -2.68 -16.32
C LYS A 350 12.05 -3.63 -16.48
N ILE A 351 11.84 -4.92 -16.18
CA ILE A 351 12.87 -5.95 -16.36
C ILE A 351 13.21 -6.11 -17.83
N SER A 352 12.21 -6.19 -18.72
CA SER A 352 12.43 -6.32 -20.16
C SER A 352 13.24 -5.15 -20.74
N GLU A 353 13.03 -3.91 -20.26
CA GLU A 353 13.84 -2.76 -20.66
C GLU A 353 15.28 -2.85 -20.19
N SER A 354 15.52 -3.40 -18.99
CA SER A 354 16.88 -3.54 -18.46
C SER A 354 17.69 -4.63 -19.16
N ASP A 355 17.01 -5.64 -19.70
CA ASP A 355 17.64 -6.72 -20.48
C ASP A 355 18.02 -6.27 -21.91
N LEU A 356 17.35 -5.24 -22.43
CA LEU A 356 17.65 -4.64 -23.73
C LEU A 356 18.78 -3.60 -23.68
N ASN A 357 19.06 -3.05 -22.50
CA ASN A 357 20.12 -2.05 -22.26
C ASN A 357 20.97 -2.51 -21.06
N PRO A 358 21.85 -3.53 -21.24
CA PRO A 358 22.71 -4.09 -20.17
C PRO A 358 23.78 -3.10 -19.65
#